data_6c56b929429869e02db7b26c60bfaa77
#
_entry.id   6c56b929429869e02db7b26c60bfaa77
#
_cell.length_a   1.000
_cell.length_b   1.000
_cell.length_c   1.000
_cell.angle_alpha   90.00
_cell.angle_beta   90.00
_cell.angle_gamma   90.00
#
_symmetry.space_group_name_H-M   'P 1'
#
loop_
_entity.id
_entity.type
_entity.pdbx_description
1 polymer ?
#
loop_
_entity_poly.entity_id
_entity_poly.type
_entity_poly.pdbx_seq_one_letter_code
_entity_poly.pdbx_strand_id
1 'polypeptide(L)'
;MFIMPHGLTIDHDDNVWLTDVGRHQVFKFGSDGRQLLVLGEARVPGDDARHFNQPTDVAVAADGTFFVSDGYGNSRVLHFTADGKLLKTWGTKGTGPGEFDLPHGIAIDQRGRVLVADRSNARVQVFDTSGKFLDQWRDAQLGRPYAVAPGAGSLVFIADGGDQPKAPPDRA
;
A
#
# COMPACT_ATOMS: atom_id res chain seq x y z
N MET A 1 -16.11 -10.14 12.65
CA MET A 1 -15.04 -11.16 12.64
C MET A 1 -14.23 -10.97 11.36
N PHE A 2 -12.90 -10.98 11.44
CA PHE A 2 -12.00 -10.94 10.29
C PHE A 2 -12.05 -12.24 9.50
N ILE A 3 -11.74 -12.16 8.18
CA ILE A 3 -11.69 -13.34 7.30
C ILE A 3 -10.24 -13.65 6.94
N MET A 4 -9.50 -12.64 6.47
CA MET A 4 -8.09 -12.78 6.11
C MET A 4 -7.37 -11.45 6.37
N PRO A 5 -7.02 -11.17 7.64
CA PRO A 5 -6.22 -9.99 7.99
C PRO A 5 -4.88 -10.03 7.26
N HIS A 6 -4.40 -8.87 6.80
CA HIS A 6 -3.19 -8.81 5.99
C HIS A 6 -2.22 -7.72 6.45
N GLY A 7 -2.38 -6.46 6.05
CA GLY A 7 -1.54 -5.36 6.49
C GLY A 7 -1.91 -4.87 7.89
N LEU A 8 -0.90 -4.52 8.69
CA LEU A 8 -1.07 -3.94 10.02
C LEU A 8 -0.11 -2.75 10.18
N THR A 9 -0.66 -1.59 10.55
CA THR A 9 0.11 -0.37 10.82
C THR A 9 -0.38 0.26 12.12
N ILE A 10 0.54 0.83 12.90
CA ILE A 10 0.22 1.63 14.09
C ILE A 10 0.53 3.08 13.74
N ASP A 11 -0.44 3.99 13.96
CA ASP A 11 -0.27 5.41 13.71
C ASP A 11 0.34 6.15 14.93
N HIS A 12 0.54 7.47 14.79
CA HIS A 12 1.17 8.31 15.81
C HIS A 12 0.35 8.46 17.11
N ASP A 13 -0.94 8.13 17.04
CA ASP A 13 -1.87 8.18 18.19
C ASP A 13 -2.12 6.80 18.78
N ASP A 14 -1.25 5.83 18.47
CA ASP A 14 -1.33 4.42 18.88
C ASP A 14 -2.62 3.70 18.39
N ASN A 15 -3.24 4.20 17.33
CA ASN A 15 -4.34 3.48 16.70
C ASN A 15 -3.80 2.39 15.78
N VAL A 16 -4.50 1.27 15.75
CA VAL A 16 -4.18 0.11 14.91
C VAL A 16 -4.99 0.15 13.64
N TRP A 17 -4.31 0.17 12.51
CA TRP A 17 -4.89 0.03 11.18
C TRP A 17 -4.72 -1.39 10.67
N LEU A 18 -5.74 -1.92 10.04
CA LEU A 18 -5.76 -3.29 9.54
C LEU A 18 -6.44 -3.36 8.19
N THR A 19 -5.84 -4.06 7.23
CA THR A 19 -6.54 -4.50 6.02
C THR A 19 -7.04 -5.93 6.19
N ASP A 20 -8.21 -6.23 5.62
CA ASP A 20 -8.72 -7.60 5.53
C ASP A 20 -9.05 -7.90 4.07
N VAL A 21 -8.19 -8.69 3.43
CA VAL A 21 -8.33 -9.03 2.01
C VAL A 21 -9.55 -9.88 1.72
N GLY A 22 -9.96 -10.74 2.67
CA GLY A 22 -11.16 -11.56 2.52
C GLY A 22 -12.46 -10.79 2.72
N ARG A 23 -12.40 -9.64 3.40
CA ARG A 23 -13.55 -8.76 3.58
C ARG A 23 -13.59 -7.61 2.57
N HIS A 24 -12.50 -7.35 1.88
CA HIS A 24 -12.30 -6.15 1.02
C HIS A 24 -12.44 -4.85 1.82
N GLN A 25 -11.94 -4.82 3.06
CA GLN A 25 -12.14 -3.72 4.00
C GLN A 25 -10.83 -3.26 4.63
N VAL A 26 -10.84 -1.98 5.05
CA VAL A 26 -9.81 -1.35 5.89
C VAL A 26 -10.45 -0.92 7.19
N PHE A 27 -9.77 -1.16 8.32
CA PHE A 27 -10.23 -0.85 9.66
C PHE A 27 -9.24 0.05 10.39
N LYS A 28 -9.75 0.94 11.25
CA LYS A 28 -9.00 1.65 12.27
C LYS A 28 -9.60 1.32 13.64
N PHE A 29 -8.74 0.96 14.59
CA PHE A 29 -9.09 0.71 15.98
C PHE A 29 -8.28 1.64 16.88
N GLY A 30 -8.88 2.14 17.96
CA GLY A 30 -8.15 2.78 19.04
C GLY A 30 -7.29 1.77 19.81
N SER A 31 -6.35 2.27 20.62
CA SER A 31 -5.51 1.43 21.50
C SER A 31 -6.33 0.64 22.53
N ASP A 32 -7.56 1.04 22.80
CA ASP A 32 -8.55 0.34 23.63
C ASP A 32 -9.31 -0.77 22.87
N GLY A 33 -9.00 -0.98 21.58
CA GLY A 33 -9.66 -1.96 20.70
C GLY A 33 -11.02 -1.51 20.14
N ARG A 34 -11.47 -0.28 20.43
CA ARG A 34 -12.71 0.24 19.86
C ARG A 34 -12.54 0.55 18.37
N GLN A 35 -13.46 0.08 17.53
CA GLN A 35 -13.46 0.42 16.12
C GLN A 35 -13.79 1.91 15.93
N LEU A 36 -12.86 2.62 15.29
CA LEU A 36 -12.98 4.07 15.01
C LEU A 36 -13.43 4.33 13.57
N LEU A 37 -12.96 3.50 12.61
CA LEU A 37 -13.28 3.65 11.19
C LEU A 37 -13.39 2.27 10.53
N VAL A 38 -14.25 2.16 9.53
CA VAL A 38 -14.26 1.07 8.56
C VAL A 38 -14.54 1.62 7.18
N LEU A 39 -13.73 1.20 6.21
CA LEU A 39 -13.91 1.53 4.79
C LEU A 39 -14.10 0.25 3.98
N GLY A 40 -14.83 0.38 2.87
CA GLY A 40 -15.23 -0.76 2.05
C GLY A 40 -16.51 -1.43 2.54
N GLU A 41 -17.20 -2.13 1.65
CA GLU A 41 -18.37 -2.95 1.97
C GLU A 41 -17.95 -4.41 2.15
N ALA A 42 -18.44 -5.03 3.23
CA ALA A 42 -18.00 -6.37 3.61
C ALA A 42 -18.29 -7.41 2.53
N ARG A 43 -17.27 -8.06 2.00
CA ARG A 43 -17.32 -9.08 0.96
C ARG A 43 -17.80 -8.57 -0.40
N VAL A 44 -17.81 -7.28 -0.62
CA VAL A 44 -18.14 -6.67 -1.91
C VAL A 44 -16.86 -6.08 -2.52
N PRO A 45 -16.23 -6.79 -3.46
CA PRO A 45 -15.07 -6.24 -4.18
C PRO A 45 -15.51 -5.16 -5.18
N GLY A 46 -14.64 -4.19 -5.41
CA GLY A 46 -14.85 -3.16 -6.43
C GLY A 46 -13.64 -2.28 -6.63
N ASP A 47 -13.72 -1.39 -7.61
CA ASP A 47 -12.67 -0.46 -8.01
C ASP A 47 -13.12 1.02 -7.98
N ASP A 48 -14.30 1.28 -7.44
CA ASP A 48 -14.84 2.63 -7.29
C ASP A 48 -14.33 3.35 -6.02
N ALA A 49 -14.95 4.49 -5.68
CA ALA A 49 -14.56 5.33 -4.55
C ALA A 49 -14.92 4.74 -3.16
N ARG A 50 -15.76 3.70 -3.09
CA ARG A 50 -16.28 3.13 -1.84
C ARG A 50 -15.82 1.70 -1.60
N HIS A 51 -15.33 1.02 -2.63
CA HIS A 51 -14.97 -0.39 -2.56
C HIS A 51 -13.48 -0.58 -2.77
N PHE A 52 -12.96 -1.65 -2.20
CA PHE A 52 -11.62 -2.20 -2.46
C PHE A 52 -11.76 -3.58 -3.09
N ASN A 53 -10.67 -4.05 -3.68
CA ASN A 53 -10.59 -5.44 -4.10
C ASN A 53 -9.32 -6.07 -3.52
N GLN A 54 -9.44 -6.60 -2.30
CA GLN A 54 -8.34 -7.20 -1.54
C GLN A 54 -7.22 -6.20 -1.21
N PRO A 55 -7.51 -5.14 -0.40
CA PRO A 55 -6.53 -4.14 0.01
C PRO A 55 -5.40 -4.78 0.80
N THR A 56 -4.16 -4.34 0.54
CA THR A 56 -2.97 -5.01 1.04
C THR A 56 -2.38 -4.32 2.27
N ASP A 57 -2.29 -2.97 2.30
CA ASP A 57 -1.62 -2.28 3.40
C ASP A 57 -2.09 -0.82 3.55
N VAL A 58 -1.73 -0.19 4.66
CA VAL A 58 -2.07 1.21 5.01
C VAL A 58 -0.83 1.96 5.47
N ALA A 59 -0.65 3.20 5.00
CA ALA A 59 0.33 4.14 5.53
C ALA A 59 -0.38 5.43 5.99
N VAL A 60 -0.06 5.88 7.21
CA VAL A 60 -0.69 7.05 7.83
C VAL A 60 0.31 8.20 7.89
N ALA A 61 -0.07 9.37 7.38
CA ALA A 61 0.71 10.59 7.43
C ALA A 61 0.60 11.30 8.78
N ALA A 62 1.54 12.19 9.09
CA ALA A 62 1.58 12.93 10.35
C ALA A 62 0.36 13.85 10.54
N ASP A 63 -0.30 14.28 9.48
CA ASP A 63 -1.53 15.09 9.51
C ASP A 63 -2.80 14.23 9.66
N GLY A 64 -2.65 12.92 9.80
CA GLY A 64 -3.74 11.96 9.93
C GLY A 64 -4.35 11.50 8.60
N THR A 65 -4.00 12.09 7.47
CA THR A 65 -4.39 11.54 6.16
C THR A 65 -3.72 10.19 5.94
N PHE A 66 -4.30 9.32 5.14
CA PHE A 66 -3.73 7.98 4.97
C PHE A 66 -3.89 7.44 3.55
N PHE A 67 -3.04 6.49 3.24
CA PHE A 67 -2.96 5.84 1.94
C PHE A 67 -3.23 4.35 2.09
N VAL A 68 -3.94 3.79 1.12
CA VAL A 68 -4.23 2.35 1.06
C VAL A 68 -3.70 1.81 -0.25
N SER A 69 -2.87 0.78 -0.20
CA SER A 69 -2.54 -0.04 -1.37
C SER A 69 -3.65 -1.08 -1.58
N ASP A 70 -4.29 -1.04 -2.74
CA ASP A 70 -5.38 -1.94 -3.12
C ASP A 70 -4.88 -2.84 -4.26
N GLY A 71 -4.16 -3.92 -3.87
CA GLY A 71 -3.19 -4.55 -4.74
C GLY A 71 -3.47 -5.98 -5.18
N TYR A 72 -4.18 -6.84 -4.44
CA TYR A 72 -4.39 -8.21 -4.87
C TYR A 72 -5.42 -8.34 -5.99
N GLY A 73 -6.50 -7.57 -5.93
CA GLY A 73 -7.53 -7.58 -6.97
C GLY A 73 -7.51 -6.35 -7.87
N ASN A 74 -6.96 -5.25 -7.37
CA ASN A 74 -6.75 -4.00 -8.11
C ASN A 74 -5.26 -3.69 -8.28
N SER A 75 -4.92 -2.56 -8.90
CA SER A 75 -3.54 -2.10 -9.11
C SER A 75 -3.46 -0.60 -8.85
N ARG A 76 -3.86 -0.17 -7.64
CA ARG A 76 -4.00 1.24 -7.32
C ARG A 76 -3.63 1.58 -5.88
N VAL A 77 -3.40 2.87 -5.64
CA VAL A 77 -3.30 3.48 -4.33
C VAL A 77 -4.43 4.49 -4.16
N LEU A 78 -5.04 4.53 -2.98
CA LEU A 78 -6.07 5.49 -2.63
C LEU A 78 -5.57 6.36 -1.48
N HIS A 79 -5.85 7.67 -1.53
CA HIS A 79 -5.53 8.67 -0.51
C HIS A 79 -6.81 9.19 0.12
N PHE A 80 -6.86 9.20 1.45
CA PHE A 80 -8.03 9.58 2.23
C PHE A 80 -7.69 10.68 3.24
N THR A 81 -8.71 11.47 3.61
CA THR A 81 -8.67 12.30 4.82
C THR A 81 -8.70 11.45 6.08
N ALA A 82 -8.35 12.00 7.24
CA ALA A 82 -8.35 11.31 8.53
C ALA A 82 -9.72 10.71 8.91
N ASP A 83 -10.82 11.29 8.43
CA ASP A 83 -12.19 10.81 8.62
C ASP A 83 -12.68 9.83 7.54
N GLY A 84 -11.79 9.43 6.60
CA GLY A 84 -12.07 8.40 5.59
C GLY A 84 -12.74 8.88 4.31
N LYS A 85 -12.73 10.19 4.03
CA LYS A 85 -13.20 10.70 2.74
C LYS A 85 -12.11 10.56 1.70
N LEU A 86 -12.43 9.97 0.55
CA LEU A 86 -11.51 9.81 -0.56
C LEU A 86 -11.10 11.17 -1.14
N LEU A 87 -9.79 11.40 -1.20
CA LEU A 87 -9.16 12.58 -1.80
C LEU A 87 -8.71 12.29 -3.23
N LYS A 88 -8.05 11.14 -3.43
CA LYS A 88 -7.46 10.79 -4.73
C LYS A 88 -7.27 9.29 -4.87
N THR A 89 -7.23 8.84 -6.12
CA THR A 89 -6.80 7.50 -6.51
C THR A 89 -5.80 7.62 -7.67
N TRP A 90 -4.77 6.78 -7.67
CA TRP A 90 -3.85 6.66 -8.81
C TRP A 90 -3.36 5.22 -8.97
N GLY A 91 -2.83 4.93 -10.14
CA GLY A 91 -2.33 3.62 -10.52
C GLY A 91 -3.31 2.83 -11.39
N THR A 92 -2.74 2.10 -12.31
CA THR A 92 -3.40 1.13 -13.18
C THR A 92 -2.48 -0.08 -13.33
N LYS A 93 -3.00 -1.20 -13.81
CA LYS A 93 -2.17 -2.38 -14.04
C LYS A 93 -1.16 -2.12 -15.16
N GLY A 94 0.12 -2.42 -14.88
CA GLY A 94 1.20 -2.26 -15.86
C GLY A 94 2.59 -2.24 -15.25
N THR A 95 3.59 -1.85 -16.05
CA THR A 95 5.02 -1.85 -15.70
C THR A 95 5.68 -0.48 -15.80
N GLY A 96 4.98 0.53 -16.33
CA GLY A 96 5.45 1.91 -16.46
C GLY A 96 5.47 2.66 -15.13
N PRO A 97 6.01 3.90 -15.10
CA PRO A 97 5.92 4.78 -13.95
C PRO A 97 4.47 5.09 -13.58
N GLY A 98 4.12 4.88 -12.29
CA GLY A 98 2.75 5.06 -11.80
C GLY A 98 1.79 3.93 -12.12
N GLU A 99 2.21 2.92 -12.89
CA GLU A 99 1.49 1.67 -13.07
C GLU A 99 1.97 0.64 -12.04
N PHE A 100 1.14 -0.32 -11.68
CA PHE A 100 1.46 -1.35 -10.69
C PHE A 100 1.11 -2.75 -11.19
N ASP A 101 1.89 -3.72 -10.71
CA ASP A 101 1.46 -5.11 -10.70
C ASP A 101 1.60 -5.65 -9.27
N LEU A 102 0.47 -5.66 -8.57
CA LEU A 102 0.36 -6.02 -7.17
C LEU A 102 1.11 -5.04 -6.22
N PRO A 103 0.60 -3.77 -6.04
CA PRO A 103 1.09 -2.89 -4.98
C PRO A 103 0.77 -3.53 -3.62
N HIS A 104 1.82 -3.96 -2.89
CA HIS A 104 1.67 -4.82 -1.72
C HIS A 104 1.89 -4.07 -0.41
N GLY A 105 3.06 -3.54 -0.17
CA GLY A 105 3.36 -2.72 1.00
C GLY A 105 3.37 -1.24 0.66
N ILE A 106 2.98 -0.39 1.59
CA ILE A 106 2.99 1.07 1.43
C ILE A 106 3.53 1.73 2.70
N ALA A 107 4.35 2.77 2.56
CA ALA A 107 4.86 3.54 3.69
C ALA A 107 5.04 5.01 3.31
N ILE A 108 5.18 5.87 4.32
CA ILE A 108 5.54 7.28 4.15
C ILE A 108 6.90 7.49 4.80
N ASP A 109 7.87 8.03 4.05
CA ASP A 109 9.18 8.30 4.59
C ASP A 109 9.25 9.65 5.33
N GLN A 110 10.41 9.92 5.96
CA GLN A 110 10.61 11.16 6.72
C GLN A 110 10.56 12.44 5.88
N ARG A 111 10.60 12.34 4.55
CA ARG A 111 10.43 13.45 3.62
C ARG A 111 8.98 13.62 3.16
N GLY A 112 8.05 12.83 3.69
CA GLY A 112 6.65 12.84 3.30
C GLY A 112 6.39 12.17 1.94
N ARG A 113 7.32 11.35 1.41
CA ARG A 113 7.13 10.63 0.16
C ARG A 113 6.43 9.31 0.41
N VAL A 114 5.53 8.94 -0.48
CA VAL A 114 4.81 7.66 -0.45
C VAL A 114 5.64 6.61 -1.19
N LEU A 115 6.03 5.57 -0.49
CA LEU A 115 6.79 4.44 -1.00
C LEU A 115 5.84 3.26 -1.21
N VAL A 116 5.83 2.68 -2.39
CA VAL A 116 4.95 1.54 -2.72
C VAL A 116 5.79 0.36 -3.20
N ALA A 117 5.71 -0.75 -2.48
CA ALA A 117 6.30 -2.01 -2.89
C ALA A 117 5.46 -2.63 -4.03
N ASP A 118 5.90 -2.43 -5.26
CA ASP A 118 5.26 -2.93 -6.47
C ASP A 118 5.76 -4.35 -6.76
N ARG A 119 5.17 -5.31 -6.06
CA ARG A 119 5.67 -6.64 -5.80
C ARG A 119 5.98 -7.44 -7.06
N SER A 120 5.02 -7.58 -7.95
CA SER A 120 5.20 -8.40 -9.16
C SER A 120 6.11 -7.73 -10.20
N ASN A 121 6.32 -6.41 -10.08
CA ASN A 121 7.27 -5.66 -10.90
C ASN A 121 8.70 -5.62 -10.31
N ALA A 122 8.94 -6.25 -9.15
CA ALA A 122 10.23 -6.27 -8.45
C ALA A 122 10.84 -4.88 -8.31
N ARG A 123 10.07 -3.93 -7.76
CA ARG A 123 10.51 -2.55 -7.55
C ARG A 123 9.80 -1.89 -6.37
N VAL A 124 10.39 -0.82 -5.87
CA VAL A 124 9.69 0.18 -5.06
C VAL A 124 9.48 1.42 -5.91
N GLN A 125 8.27 1.95 -5.96
CA GLN A 125 7.98 3.23 -6.58
C GLN A 125 7.79 4.32 -5.51
N VAL A 126 8.22 5.53 -5.83
CA VAL A 126 8.22 6.70 -4.95
C VAL A 126 7.31 7.77 -5.54
N PHE A 127 6.39 8.27 -4.73
CA PHE A 127 5.45 9.32 -5.11
C PHE A 127 5.48 10.46 -4.11
N ASP A 128 5.00 11.63 -4.51
CA ASP A 128 4.57 12.63 -3.55
C ASP A 128 3.14 12.31 -3.03
N THR A 129 2.68 13.06 -2.04
CA THR A 129 1.34 12.86 -1.45
C THR A 129 0.19 13.16 -2.42
N SER A 130 0.47 13.84 -3.53
CA SER A 130 -0.50 14.05 -4.61
C SER A 130 -0.61 12.85 -5.58
N GLY A 131 0.21 11.81 -5.38
CA GLY A 131 0.29 10.64 -6.27
C GLY A 131 1.11 10.89 -7.55
N LYS A 132 1.91 11.96 -7.61
CA LYS A 132 2.84 12.21 -8.70
C LYS A 132 4.05 11.30 -8.55
N PHE A 133 4.38 10.54 -9.59
CA PHE A 133 5.57 9.72 -9.63
C PHE A 133 6.84 10.59 -9.53
N LEU A 134 7.75 10.20 -8.64
CA LEU A 134 9.03 10.88 -8.41
C LEU A 134 10.21 10.03 -8.83
N ASP A 135 10.22 8.73 -8.46
CA ASP A 135 11.35 7.83 -8.64
C ASP A 135 10.91 6.37 -8.55
N GLN A 136 11.80 5.46 -8.92
CA GLN A 136 11.65 4.04 -8.66
C GLN A 136 13.00 3.40 -8.32
N TRP A 137 12.99 2.43 -7.42
CA TRP A 137 14.17 1.67 -7.04
C TRP A 137 14.06 0.24 -7.54
N ARG A 138 15.05 -0.17 -8.30
CA ARG A 138 15.23 -1.53 -8.81
C ARG A 138 16.66 -1.96 -8.54
N ASP A 139 16.85 -3.18 -8.12
CA ASP A 139 18.16 -3.81 -7.97
C ASP A 139 18.06 -5.24 -8.49
N ALA A 140 19.15 -5.73 -9.11
CA ALA A 140 19.20 -7.10 -9.62
C ALA A 140 19.11 -8.16 -8.51
N GLN A 141 19.42 -7.79 -7.27
CA GLN A 141 19.30 -8.66 -6.09
C GLN A 141 17.96 -8.51 -5.37
N LEU A 142 17.17 -7.49 -5.73
CA LEU A 142 15.83 -7.31 -5.18
C LEU A 142 14.88 -8.27 -5.87
N GLY A 143 14.34 -9.21 -5.11
CA GLY A 143 13.24 -10.06 -5.55
C GLY A 143 11.91 -9.31 -5.56
N ARG A 144 10.87 -9.95 -5.07
CA ARG A 144 9.55 -9.34 -4.98
C ARG A 144 9.36 -8.67 -3.63
N PRO A 145 9.37 -7.31 -3.55
CA PRO A 145 9.21 -6.62 -2.28
C PRO A 145 7.80 -6.82 -1.72
N TYR A 146 7.72 -7.35 -0.50
CA TYR A 146 6.46 -7.54 0.22
C TYR A 146 6.11 -6.33 1.06
N ALA A 147 7.11 -5.72 1.72
CA ALA A 147 6.90 -4.54 2.53
C ALA A 147 8.05 -3.55 2.34
N VAL A 148 7.77 -2.30 2.65
CA VAL A 148 8.73 -1.21 2.71
C VAL A 148 8.53 -0.46 4.01
N ALA A 149 9.62 -0.18 4.74
CA ALA A 149 9.56 0.52 6.01
C ALA A 149 10.66 1.59 6.10
N PRO A 150 10.32 2.85 6.40
CA PRO A 150 11.31 3.89 6.64
C PRO A 150 12.10 3.58 7.92
N GLY A 151 13.42 3.77 7.84
CA GLY A 151 14.33 3.74 8.98
C GLY A 151 14.76 5.15 9.41
N ALA A 152 15.76 5.22 10.27
CA ALA A 152 16.34 6.48 10.69
C ALA A 152 17.07 7.18 9.53
N GLY A 153 16.92 8.50 9.43
CA GLY A 153 17.56 9.30 8.38
C GLY A 153 17.03 8.99 6.99
N SER A 154 17.91 8.56 6.07
CA SER A 154 17.53 8.20 4.69
C SER A 154 17.38 6.70 4.44
N LEU A 155 17.47 5.89 5.49
CA LEU A 155 17.37 4.44 5.37
C LEU A 155 15.94 4.02 5.04
N VAL A 156 15.82 3.01 4.18
CA VAL A 156 14.57 2.31 3.90
C VAL A 156 14.84 0.81 3.95
N PHE A 157 14.06 0.09 4.71
CA PHE A 157 14.09 -1.36 4.76
C PHE A 157 13.08 -1.92 3.79
N ILE A 158 13.45 -2.97 3.07
CA ILE A 158 12.57 -3.69 2.15
C ILE A 158 12.53 -5.15 2.58
N ALA A 159 11.34 -5.66 2.86
CA ALA A 159 11.14 -7.09 3.07
C ALA A 159 11.04 -7.76 1.70
N ASP A 160 12.10 -8.46 1.31
CA ASP A 160 12.16 -9.20 0.07
C ASP A 160 11.57 -10.60 0.25
N GLY A 161 10.66 -11.00 -0.63
CA GLY A 161 10.04 -12.33 -0.63
C GLY A 161 10.96 -13.46 -1.11
N GLY A 162 12.16 -13.13 -1.62
CA GLY A 162 13.16 -14.10 -2.09
C GLY A 162 12.81 -14.78 -3.41
N ASP A 163 11.62 -14.59 -3.94
CA ASP A 163 11.21 -15.12 -5.24
C ASP A 163 11.55 -14.10 -6.35
N GLN A 164 12.66 -14.34 -7.02
CA GLN A 164 13.09 -13.50 -8.15
C GLN A 164 12.03 -13.51 -9.27
N PRO A 165 11.71 -12.34 -9.87
CA PRO A 165 10.90 -12.34 -11.07
C PRO A 165 11.63 -13.16 -12.14
N LYS A 166 10.88 -13.96 -12.91
CA LYS A 166 11.47 -14.64 -14.08
C LYS A 166 12.14 -13.59 -14.95
N ALA A 167 13.41 -13.78 -15.24
CA ALA A 167 14.11 -12.95 -16.20
C ALA A 167 13.26 -12.83 -17.49
N PRO A 168 13.10 -11.64 -18.07
CA PRO A 168 12.46 -11.52 -19.36
C PRO A 168 13.23 -12.43 -20.34
N PRO A 169 12.56 -13.13 -21.27
CA PRO A 169 13.26 -13.93 -22.26
C PRO A 169 14.28 -13.02 -22.95
N ASP A 170 15.54 -13.49 -23.03
CA ASP A 170 16.59 -12.80 -23.75
C ASP A 170 16.04 -12.42 -25.12
N ARG A 171 16.02 -11.12 -25.39
CA ARG A 171 15.74 -10.64 -26.74
C ARG A 171 16.98 -11.01 -27.57
N ALA A 172 16.86 -12.09 -28.33
CA ALA A 172 17.82 -12.44 -29.36
C ALA A 172 17.82 -11.39 -30.49
#